data_fc675ff1f1049fd003db24aa5765ec55
#
_entry.id   fc675ff1f1049fd003db24aa5765ec55
#
_cell.length_a   1.000
_cell.length_b   1.000
_cell.length_c   1.000
_cell.angle_alpha   90.00
_cell.angle_beta   90.00
_cell.angle_gamma   90.00
#
_symmetry.space_group_name_H-M   'P 1'
#
loop_
_entity.id
_entity.type
_entity.pdbx_description
1 polymer ?
#
loop_
_entity_poly.entity_id
_entity_poly.type
_entity_poly.pdbx_seq_one_letter_code
_entity_poly.pdbx_strand_id
1 'polypeptide(L)'
;VTLLIRNLRQIATPRGTTAVRGAAMRTLQVIEGGVIVVRDDRIVFVGLERDLPDDVVIDDDYDAGGATALPGFVDSHTHIPFAGFRESEFNRRLQGETYEQIAASAGGIASSVRATRAATEEELVENILARARTMARHGTTTAEAKSGYGLNLGDELKQLRAIRAAAARAPLHLVPTCLAAHEFPPERRGDASWVDEIIDEILPAVAAEKLAVFCDAFVERGVFTAAQGRAVLEAGRKHGLVPRLHADELSDTHGAALAAELEAASADHLMHVSDAGIVALAASGTVANLLPGTSFFLMSDRYAPARQLLDAGAIVSLSTDCNPGSSMTESMPMVMQLAALRMKMTVEEALTAATLNGAHSLRLASETGSLEAGKRADLVLLDAPSYLHLVYHFGVNLVRDVMRAGEWVVGDQRLVA
;
A
#
# COMPACT_ATOMS: atom_id res chain seq x y z
N VAL A 1 10.82 -3.14 27.83
CA VAL A 1 11.91 -4.12 27.61
C VAL A 1 12.81 -3.59 26.50
N THR A 2 14.15 -3.67 26.71
CA THR A 2 15.13 -3.27 25.69
C THR A 2 15.74 -4.52 25.07
N LEU A 3 15.43 -4.74 23.79
CA LEU A 3 15.89 -5.88 23.00
C LEU A 3 17.06 -5.48 22.11
N LEU A 4 18.15 -6.26 22.14
CA LEU A 4 19.26 -6.16 21.19
C LEU A 4 19.09 -7.20 20.08
N ILE A 5 18.95 -6.77 18.83
CA ILE A 5 19.00 -7.64 17.64
C ILE A 5 20.43 -7.61 17.13
N ARG A 6 21.13 -8.74 17.26
CA ARG A 6 22.55 -8.90 16.94
C ARG A 6 22.79 -9.94 15.84
N ASN A 7 24.06 -10.08 15.44
CA ASN A 7 24.47 -11.03 14.41
C ASN A 7 23.72 -10.77 13.08
N LEU A 8 23.47 -9.49 12.77
CA LEU A 8 22.96 -9.08 11.48
C LEU A 8 24.10 -9.03 10.47
N ARG A 9 23.96 -9.69 9.33
CA ARG A 9 24.96 -9.60 8.26
C ARG A 9 24.96 -8.22 7.63
N GLN A 10 23.78 -7.67 7.40
CA GLN A 10 23.61 -6.36 6.77
C GLN A 10 22.34 -5.67 7.32
N ILE A 11 22.38 -4.37 7.46
CA ILE A 11 21.21 -3.50 7.66
C ILE A 11 21.15 -2.57 6.45
N ALA A 12 20.02 -2.54 5.72
CA ALA A 12 19.85 -1.61 4.60
C ALA A 12 18.53 -0.83 4.77
N THR A 13 18.63 0.51 4.77
CA THR A 13 17.50 1.39 5.06
C THR A 13 17.60 2.72 4.31
N PRO A 14 16.50 3.24 3.74
CA PRO A 14 16.43 4.66 3.41
C PRO A 14 16.48 5.49 4.69
N ARG A 15 16.68 6.80 4.57
CA ARG A 15 16.73 7.72 5.73
C ARG A 15 15.84 8.92 5.55
N GLY A 16 15.30 9.39 6.65
CA GLY A 16 14.52 10.62 6.74
C GLY A 16 13.13 10.43 7.33
N THR A 17 12.45 11.55 7.56
CA THR A 17 11.10 11.64 8.13
C THR A 17 10.07 12.12 7.11
N THR A 18 10.47 12.19 5.83
CA THR A 18 9.64 12.60 4.70
C THR A 18 10.06 11.80 3.47
N ALA A 19 9.34 11.97 2.36
CA ALA A 19 9.65 11.28 1.12
C ALA A 19 11.02 11.62 0.54
N VAL A 20 11.58 10.65 -0.16
CA VAL A 20 12.77 10.79 -1.00
C VAL A 20 12.36 10.86 -2.47
N ARG A 21 12.99 11.74 -3.26
CA ARG A 21 12.60 12.06 -4.62
C ARG A 21 13.64 11.64 -5.66
N GLY A 22 13.18 11.22 -6.82
CA GLY A 22 14.01 11.04 -8.02
C GLY A 22 15.27 10.23 -7.75
N ALA A 23 16.42 10.73 -8.21
CA ALA A 23 17.70 10.02 -8.09
C ALA A 23 18.15 9.74 -6.65
N ALA A 24 17.70 10.54 -5.66
CA ALA A 24 18.04 10.32 -4.25
C ALA A 24 17.45 9.01 -3.69
N MET A 25 16.41 8.46 -4.33
CA MET A 25 15.83 7.16 -3.96
C MET A 25 16.81 5.98 -4.12
N ARG A 26 17.93 6.18 -4.82
CA ARG A 26 19.02 5.18 -4.93
C ARG A 26 19.93 5.13 -3.72
N THR A 27 19.77 6.05 -2.77
CA THR A 27 20.67 6.15 -1.63
C THR A 27 20.09 5.45 -0.43
N LEU A 28 20.70 4.34 -0.04
CA LEU A 28 20.43 3.64 1.21
C LEU A 28 21.61 3.80 2.17
N GLN A 29 21.33 3.84 3.45
CA GLN A 29 22.35 3.53 4.46
C GLN A 29 22.50 2.02 4.52
N VAL A 30 23.71 1.51 4.28
CA VAL A 30 24.04 0.10 4.40
C VAL A 30 25.10 -0.07 5.48
N ILE A 31 24.84 -0.93 6.47
CA ILE A 31 25.73 -1.23 7.60
C ILE A 31 26.00 -2.73 7.58
N GLU A 32 27.26 -3.11 7.44
CA GLU A 32 27.70 -4.50 7.53
C GLU A 32 27.98 -4.89 8.99
N GLY A 33 27.43 -6.02 9.43
CA GLY A 33 27.66 -6.51 10.80
C GLY A 33 27.11 -5.59 11.89
N GLY A 34 26.02 -4.87 11.60
CA GLY A 34 25.40 -3.96 12.56
C GLY A 34 24.49 -4.63 13.56
N VAL A 35 23.97 -3.81 14.49
CA VAL A 35 22.96 -4.20 15.47
C VAL A 35 21.81 -3.18 15.46
N ILE A 36 20.64 -3.63 15.93
CA ILE A 36 19.47 -2.79 16.15
C ILE A 36 19.05 -2.95 17.61
N VAL A 37 18.81 -1.85 18.30
CA VAL A 37 18.25 -1.88 19.66
C VAL A 37 16.86 -1.30 19.64
N VAL A 38 15.93 -2.07 20.18
CA VAL A 38 14.51 -1.73 20.31
C VAL A 38 14.17 -1.60 21.79
N ARG A 39 13.49 -0.52 22.16
CA ARG A 39 12.91 -0.35 23.50
C ARG A 39 11.41 -0.17 23.36
N ASP A 40 10.65 -1.10 23.93
CA ASP A 40 9.22 -1.18 23.80
C ASP A 40 8.81 -1.20 22.31
N ASP A 41 8.13 -0.18 21.81
CA ASP A 41 7.70 -0.08 20.42
C ASP A 41 8.65 0.72 19.50
N ARG A 42 9.80 1.22 20.03
CA ARG A 42 10.68 2.17 19.32
C ARG A 42 12.10 1.65 19.12
N ILE A 43 12.65 1.99 17.96
CA ILE A 43 14.08 1.84 17.70
C ILE A 43 14.81 2.90 18.51
N VAL A 44 15.83 2.50 19.30
CA VAL A 44 16.67 3.43 20.05
C VAL A 44 18.08 3.54 19.49
N PHE A 45 18.54 2.51 18.76
CA PHE A 45 19.86 2.52 18.13
C PHE A 45 19.88 1.64 16.86
N VAL A 46 20.60 2.10 15.85
CA VAL A 46 20.96 1.34 14.65
C VAL A 46 22.39 1.71 14.26
N GLY A 47 23.30 0.76 14.28
CA GLY A 47 24.71 1.05 14.02
C GLY A 47 25.60 -0.16 14.23
N LEU A 48 26.92 0.08 14.34
CA LEU A 48 27.87 -0.95 14.75
C LEU A 48 27.79 -1.13 16.28
N GLU A 49 27.92 -2.33 16.76
CA GLU A 49 27.82 -2.62 18.21
C GLU A 49 28.81 -1.81 19.05
N ARG A 50 30.03 -1.56 18.54
CA ARG A 50 31.04 -0.73 19.20
C ARG A 50 30.64 0.75 19.37
N ASP A 51 29.63 1.19 18.61
CA ASP A 51 29.13 2.57 18.65
C ASP A 51 27.87 2.69 19.52
N LEU A 52 27.42 1.56 20.13
CA LEU A 52 26.27 1.54 21.04
C LEU A 52 26.62 2.36 22.29
N PRO A 53 25.77 3.33 22.71
CA PRO A 53 26.01 4.11 23.92
C PRO A 53 26.06 3.24 25.18
N ASP A 54 27.02 3.50 26.07
CA ASP A 54 27.25 2.73 27.31
C ASP A 54 26.08 2.79 28.30
N ASP A 55 25.21 3.79 28.18
CA ASP A 55 24.03 4.00 29.04
C ASP A 55 22.80 3.21 28.55
N VAL A 56 22.88 2.52 27.43
CA VAL A 56 21.80 1.64 26.93
C VAL A 56 21.88 0.28 27.62
N VAL A 57 21.01 0.08 28.60
CA VAL A 57 20.88 -1.22 29.29
C VAL A 57 20.05 -2.18 28.41
N ILE A 58 20.62 -3.34 28.12
CA ILE A 58 19.96 -4.41 27.35
C ILE A 58 19.34 -5.40 28.32
N ASP A 59 18.04 -5.69 28.14
CA ASP A 59 17.29 -6.65 28.96
C ASP A 59 17.29 -8.05 28.33
N ASP A 60 17.27 -8.11 27.00
CA ASP A 60 17.16 -9.36 26.22
C ASP A 60 17.89 -9.23 24.88
N ASP A 61 18.28 -10.34 24.26
CA ASP A 61 18.92 -10.35 22.95
C ASP A 61 18.30 -11.38 22.00
N TYR A 62 18.29 -11.01 20.72
CA TYR A 62 17.85 -11.84 19.61
C TYR A 62 19.00 -12.04 18.64
N ASP A 63 19.41 -13.31 18.44
CA ASP A 63 20.41 -13.67 17.46
C ASP A 63 19.78 -13.80 16.07
N ALA A 64 20.06 -12.83 15.20
CA ALA A 64 19.54 -12.81 13.85
C ALA A 64 20.21 -13.82 12.88
N GLY A 65 21.18 -14.63 13.34
CA GLY A 65 21.74 -15.75 12.57
C GLY A 65 22.32 -15.36 11.20
N GLY A 66 22.84 -14.14 11.05
CA GLY A 66 23.39 -13.65 9.78
C GLY A 66 22.33 -13.12 8.79
N ALA A 67 21.10 -12.81 9.23
CA ALA A 67 20.05 -12.24 8.39
C ALA A 67 20.38 -10.81 7.93
N THR A 68 19.71 -10.38 6.85
CA THR A 68 19.70 -8.97 6.41
C THR A 68 18.46 -8.28 6.97
N ALA A 69 18.64 -7.15 7.66
CA ALA A 69 17.55 -6.34 8.22
C ALA A 69 17.15 -5.21 7.27
N LEU A 70 15.85 -5.06 7.05
CA LEU A 70 15.21 -4.00 6.28
C LEU A 70 14.10 -3.35 7.11
N PRO A 71 13.66 -2.12 6.78
CA PRO A 71 12.39 -1.59 7.31
C PRO A 71 11.23 -2.50 6.91
N GLY A 72 10.22 -2.60 7.78
CA GLY A 72 8.95 -3.22 7.43
C GLY A 72 8.35 -2.57 6.18
N PHE A 73 7.81 -3.39 5.28
CA PHE A 73 7.21 -2.89 4.04
C PHE A 73 5.90 -2.16 4.34
N VAL A 74 5.64 -1.12 3.54
CA VAL A 74 4.43 -0.31 3.64
C VAL A 74 3.68 -0.42 2.32
N ASP A 75 2.52 -1.06 2.37
CA ASP A 75 1.62 -1.23 1.24
C ASP A 75 0.56 -0.12 1.25
N SER A 76 0.82 0.93 0.49
CA SER A 76 0.02 2.15 0.55
C SER A 76 -1.23 2.16 -0.33
N HIS A 77 -1.62 1.01 -0.91
CA HIS A 77 -2.83 0.88 -1.73
C HIS A 77 -3.34 -0.56 -1.76
N THR A 78 -4.43 -0.82 -1.05
CA THR A 78 -5.10 -2.13 -1.09
C THR A 78 -6.61 -2.01 -0.95
N HIS A 79 -7.33 -3.02 -1.45
CA HIS A 79 -8.77 -3.16 -1.33
C HIS A 79 -9.14 -4.39 -0.48
N ILE A 80 -8.34 -4.73 0.52
CA ILE A 80 -8.49 -5.98 1.29
C ILE A 80 -9.85 -6.22 1.98
N PRO A 81 -10.72 -5.23 2.25
CA PRO A 81 -12.05 -5.46 2.81
C PRO A 81 -13.09 -5.96 1.78
N PHE A 82 -12.76 -6.97 0.99
CA PHE A 82 -13.70 -7.57 0.05
C PHE A 82 -14.13 -8.97 0.49
N ALA A 83 -15.30 -9.41 0.04
CA ALA A 83 -15.75 -10.79 0.10
C ALA A 83 -15.86 -11.40 -1.29
N GLY A 84 -15.74 -12.75 -1.35
CA GLY A 84 -15.73 -13.50 -2.60
C GLY A 84 -14.40 -13.42 -3.34
N PHE A 85 -14.25 -14.30 -4.34
CA PHE A 85 -13.09 -14.34 -5.22
C PHE A 85 -13.57 -14.35 -6.67
N ARG A 86 -12.68 -14.02 -7.60
CA ARG A 86 -12.99 -13.92 -9.04
C ARG A 86 -12.08 -14.83 -9.88
N GLU A 87 -11.64 -15.96 -9.32
CA GLU A 87 -10.78 -16.93 -9.98
C GLU A 87 -11.41 -17.54 -11.24
N SER A 88 -12.73 -17.71 -11.26
CA SER A 88 -13.45 -18.18 -12.44
C SER A 88 -13.40 -17.15 -13.59
N GLU A 89 -13.52 -15.86 -13.28
CA GLU A 89 -13.36 -14.78 -14.27
C GLU A 89 -11.93 -14.69 -14.76
N PHE A 90 -10.94 -14.85 -13.86
CA PHE A 90 -9.55 -14.93 -14.23
C PHE A 90 -9.28 -16.06 -15.21
N ASN A 91 -9.84 -17.26 -14.95
CA ASN A 91 -9.72 -18.40 -15.87
C ASN A 91 -10.37 -18.14 -17.25
N ARG A 92 -11.51 -17.47 -17.29
CA ARG A 92 -12.17 -17.05 -18.55
C ARG A 92 -11.29 -16.07 -19.36
N ARG A 93 -10.59 -15.13 -18.68
CA ARG A 93 -9.60 -14.26 -19.33
C ARG A 93 -8.45 -15.04 -19.95
N LEU A 94 -7.93 -16.05 -19.24
CA LEU A 94 -6.88 -16.93 -19.78
C LEU A 94 -7.37 -17.72 -21.01
N GLN A 95 -8.66 -17.95 -21.14
CA GLN A 95 -9.30 -18.59 -22.30
C GLN A 95 -9.61 -17.60 -23.45
N GLY A 96 -9.26 -16.32 -23.27
CA GLY A 96 -9.40 -15.29 -24.31
C GLY A 96 -10.68 -14.46 -24.26
N GLU A 97 -11.51 -14.60 -23.23
CA GLU A 97 -12.67 -13.71 -23.05
C GLU A 97 -12.21 -12.29 -22.69
N THR A 98 -12.83 -11.30 -23.32
CA THR A 98 -12.54 -9.89 -23.02
C THR A 98 -13.17 -9.44 -21.71
N TYR A 99 -12.65 -8.36 -21.14
CA TYR A 99 -13.22 -7.74 -19.93
C TYR A 99 -14.72 -7.39 -20.14
N GLU A 100 -15.08 -6.88 -21.33
CA GLU A 100 -16.46 -6.51 -21.68
C GLU A 100 -17.39 -7.73 -21.70
N GLN A 101 -16.95 -8.86 -22.25
CA GLN A 101 -17.71 -10.12 -22.26
C GLN A 101 -17.95 -10.63 -20.83
N ILE A 102 -16.94 -10.56 -19.98
CA ILE A 102 -17.03 -10.95 -18.58
C ILE A 102 -18.00 -10.02 -17.82
N ALA A 103 -17.88 -8.71 -18.01
CA ALA A 103 -18.76 -7.73 -17.38
C ALA A 103 -20.23 -7.89 -17.81
N ALA A 104 -20.48 -8.18 -19.09
CA ALA A 104 -21.82 -8.40 -19.62
C ALA A 104 -22.53 -9.64 -19.02
N SER A 105 -21.76 -10.62 -18.49
CA SER A 105 -22.30 -11.82 -17.82
C SER A 105 -22.51 -11.64 -16.31
N ALA A 106 -22.72 -10.40 -15.83
CA ALA A 106 -22.83 -10.02 -14.43
C ALA A 106 -21.56 -10.31 -13.59
N GLY A 107 -20.40 -10.38 -14.25
CA GLY A 107 -19.07 -10.43 -13.66
C GLY A 107 -18.52 -9.04 -13.33
N GLY A 108 -17.18 -8.95 -13.21
CA GLY A 108 -16.49 -7.71 -12.93
C GLY A 108 -16.70 -7.23 -11.48
N ILE A 109 -16.56 -5.92 -11.27
CA ILE A 109 -16.70 -5.31 -9.94
C ILE A 109 -18.08 -5.58 -9.31
N ALA A 110 -19.15 -5.71 -10.12
CA ALA A 110 -20.49 -6.02 -9.64
C ALA A 110 -20.56 -7.37 -8.89
N SER A 111 -19.72 -8.34 -9.24
CA SER A 111 -19.61 -9.60 -8.50
C SER A 111 -19.04 -9.39 -7.11
N SER A 112 -17.96 -8.63 -6.98
CA SER A 112 -17.35 -8.26 -5.69
C SER A 112 -18.32 -7.44 -4.83
N VAL A 113 -19.04 -6.49 -5.42
CA VAL A 113 -20.06 -5.69 -4.72
C VAL A 113 -21.15 -6.57 -4.14
N ARG A 114 -21.73 -7.48 -4.91
CA ARG A 114 -22.76 -8.40 -4.41
C ARG A 114 -22.27 -9.26 -3.25
N ALA A 115 -21.07 -9.84 -3.38
CA ALA A 115 -20.48 -10.67 -2.34
C ALA A 115 -20.21 -9.88 -1.06
N THR A 116 -19.66 -8.66 -1.19
CA THR A 116 -19.32 -7.81 -0.04
C THR A 116 -20.56 -7.26 0.66
N ARG A 117 -21.61 -6.91 -0.10
CA ARG A 117 -22.90 -6.52 0.48
C ARG A 117 -23.57 -7.66 1.24
N ALA A 118 -23.47 -8.90 0.73
CA ALA A 118 -24.05 -10.08 1.37
C ALA A 118 -23.27 -10.54 2.61
N ALA A 119 -21.99 -10.24 2.72
CA ALA A 119 -21.17 -10.61 3.85
C ALA A 119 -21.53 -9.80 5.10
N THR A 120 -21.51 -10.46 6.24
CA THR A 120 -21.64 -9.80 7.56
C THR A 120 -20.37 -8.98 7.87
N GLU A 121 -20.46 -8.06 8.83
CA GLU A 121 -19.29 -7.30 9.29
C GLU A 121 -18.19 -8.22 9.82
N GLU A 122 -18.55 -9.25 10.61
CA GLU A 122 -17.58 -10.22 11.14
C GLU A 122 -16.88 -11.04 10.04
N GLU A 123 -17.62 -11.48 9.02
CA GLU A 123 -17.02 -12.15 7.86
C GLU A 123 -16.02 -11.24 7.12
N LEU A 124 -16.31 -9.95 7.00
CA LEU A 124 -15.38 -8.97 6.44
C LEU A 124 -14.15 -8.80 7.34
N VAL A 125 -14.33 -8.75 8.67
CA VAL A 125 -13.21 -8.70 9.63
C VAL A 125 -12.28 -9.90 9.45
N GLU A 126 -12.81 -11.12 9.42
CA GLU A 126 -11.99 -12.33 9.24
C GLU A 126 -11.31 -12.36 7.88
N ASN A 127 -11.96 -11.89 6.80
CA ASN A 127 -11.36 -11.74 5.48
C ASN A 127 -10.18 -10.76 5.48
N ILE A 128 -10.32 -9.61 6.14
CA ILE A 128 -9.24 -8.63 6.32
C ILE A 128 -8.09 -9.26 7.09
N LEU A 129 -8.37 -9.93 8.21
CA LEU A 129 -7.35 -10.58 9.05
C LEU A 129 -6.60 -11.69 8.30
N ALA A 130 -7.28 -12.49 7.50
CA ALA A 130 -6.66 -13.54 6.70
C ALA A 130 -5.62 -12.96 5.72
N ARG A 131 -5.97 -11.87 5.01
CA ARG A 131 -5.08 -11.16 4.09
C ARG A 131 -3.96 -10.45 4.85
N ALA A 132 -4.26 -9.78 5.95
CA ALA A 132 -3.27 -9.12 6.80
C ALA A 132 -2.20 -10.10 7.30
N ARG A 133 -2.60 -11.32 7.69
CA ARG A 133 -1.67 -12.38 8.08
C ARG A 133 -0.76 -12.83 6.92
N THR A 134 -1.30 -12.89 5.70
CA THR A 134 -0.50 -13.20 4.51
C THR A 134 0.46 -12.07 4.20
N MET A 135 -0.01 -10.80 4.22
CA MET A 135 0.83 -9.62 4.03
C MET A 135 1.98 -9.56 5.04
N ALA A 136 1.71 -9.85 6.34
CA ALA A 136 2.74 -9.88 7.37
C ALA A 136 3.81 -10.93 7.06
N ARG A 137 3.43 -12.15 6.62
CA ARG A 137 4.39 -13.19 6.20
C ARG A 137 5.24 -12.78 4.99
N HIS A 138 4.81 -11.79 4.22
CA HIS A 138 5.56 -11.18 3.13
C HIS A 138 6.27 -9.88 3.54
N GLY A 139 6.34 -9.57 4.85
CA GLY A 139 7.12 -8.45 5.38
C GLY A 139 6.37 -7.12 5.49
N THR A 140 5.09 -7.06 5.15
CA THR A 140 4.29 -5.85 5.33
C THR A 140 3.98 -5.62 6.80
N THR A 141 4.28 -4.42 7.30
CA THR A 141 4.00 -4.00 8.69
C THR A 141 2.94 -2.90 8.76
N THR A 142 2.68 -2.22 7.65
CA THR A 142 1.65 -1.19 7.52
C THR A 142 0.97 -1.33 6.16
N ALA A 143 -0.37 -1.30 6.12
CA ALA A 143 -1.15 -1.33 4.89
C ALA A 143 -2.31 -0.35 4.93
N GLU A 144 -2.61 0.29 3.80
CA GLU A 144 -3.88 0.95 3.58
C GLU A 144 -4.97 -0.11 3.36
N ALA A 145 -6.20 0.19 3.78
CA ALA A 145 -7.38 -0.62 3.51
C ALA A 145 -8.53 0.29 3.04
N LYS A 146 -8.96 0.11 1.78
CA LYS A 146 -10.02 0.91 1.15
C LYS A 146 -11.37 0.21 1.25
N SER A 147 -12.45 0.95 1.51
CA SER A 147 -13.81 0.53 1.18
C SER A 147 -14.03 0.53 -0.35
N GLY A 148 -15.26 0.62 -0.83
CA GLY A 148 -15.54 0.81 -2.26
C GLY A 148 -16.19 -0.40 -2.96
N TYR A 149 -16.58 -1.41 -2.20
CA TYR A 149 -17.42 -2.50 -2.66
C TYR A 149 -18.81 -2.50 -2.02
N GLY A 150 -19.11 -1.51 -1.18
CA GLY A 150 -20.44 -1.30 -0.62
C GLY A 150 -21.36 -0.61 -1.61
N LEU A 151 -20.92 0.51 -2.14
CA LEU A 151 -21.61 1.38 -3.09
C LEU A 151 -23.05 1.72 -2.64
N ASN A 152 -23.22 1.92 -1.35
CA ASN A 152 -24.35 2.53 -0.68
C ASN A 152 -23.92 2.89 0.75
N LEU A 153 -24.64 3.78 1.43
CA LEU A 153 -24.27 4.26 2.75
C LEU A 153 -24.04 3.13 3.76
N GLY A 154 -24.96 2.18 3.87
CA GLY A 154 -24.89 1.12 4.88
C GLY A 154 -23.69 0.20 4.70
N ASP A 155 -23.44 -0.25 3.48
CA ASP A 155 -22.37 -1.21 3.19
C ASP A 155 -20.98 -0.57 3.11
N GLU A 156 -20.86 0.71 2.72
CA GLU A 156 -19.59 1.46 2.83
C GLU A 156 -19.18 1.63 4.30
N LEU A 157 -20.11 2.03 5.17
CA LEU A 157 -19.85 2.14 6.61
C LEU A 157 -19.53 0.76 7.22
N LYS A 158 -20.23 -0.31 6.80
CA LYS A 158 -19.95 -1.68 7.24
C LYS A 158 -18.49 -2.08 6.91
N GLN A 159 -18.01 -1.84 5.70
CA GLN A 159 -16.62 -2.11 5.33
C GLN A 159 -15.62 -1.32 6.21
N LEU A 160 -15.85 -0.03 6.39
CA LEU A 160 -14.96 0.81 7.20
C LEU A 160 -14.98 0.43 8.69
N ARG A 161 -16.14 0.03 9.24
CA ARG A 161 -16.24 -0.51 10.60
C ARG A 161 -15.50 -1.84 10.73
N ALA A 162 -15.60 -2.71 9.72
CA ALA A 162 -14.85 -3.96 9.68
C ALA A 162 -13.32 -3.71 9.65
N ILE A 163 -12.82 -2.70 8.91
CA ILE A 163 -11.41 -2.31 8.95
C ILE A 163 -11.01 -1.87 10.36
N ARG A 164 -11.82 -1.02 11.01
CA ARG A 164 -11.56 -0.57 12.39
C ARG A 164 -11.52 -1.73 13.38
N ALA A 165 -12.46 -2.67 13.28
CA ALA A 165 -12.50 -3.85 14.13
C ALA A 165 -11.30 -4.78 13.88
N ALA A 166 -10.93 -5.00 12.62
CA ALA A 166 -9.77 -5.81 12.25
C ALA A 166 -8.45 -5.16 12.71
N ALA A 167 -8.32 -3.84 12.69
CA ALA A 167 -7.10 -3.12 13.07
C ALA A 167 -6.65 -3.43 14.51
N ALA A 168 -7.57 -3.71 15.42
CA ALA A 168 -7.26 -4.09 16.80
C ALA A 168 -6.66 -5.51 16.93
N ARG A 169 -6.79 -6.36 15.90
CA ARG A 169 -6.41 -7.78 15.89
C ARG A 169 -5.35 -8.10 14.83
N ALA A 170 -5.11 -7.18 13.90
CA ALA A 170 -4.23 -7.42 12.75
C ALA A 170 -2.74 -7.43 13.17
N PRO A 171 -1.93 -8.30 12.55
CA PRO A 171 -0.47 -8.33 12.78
C PRO A 171 0.26 -7.14 12.13
N LEU A 172 -0.46 -6.23 11.48
CA LEU A 172 0.07 -5.03 10.84
C LEU A 172 -0.81 -3.81 11.15
N HIS A 173 -0.27 -2.60 10.93
CA HIS A 173 -1.02 -1.36 11.09
C HIS A 173 -1.90 -1.12 9.86
N LEU A 174 -3.23 -1.01 10.08
CA LEU A 174 -4.21 -0.74 9.02
C LEU A 174 -4.59 0.74 9.00
N VAL A 175 -4.53 1.36 7.82
CA VAL A 175 -4.89 2.76 7.59
C VAL A 175 -6.14 2.81 6.70
N PRO A 176 -7.31 3.24 7.22
CA PRO A 176 -8.57 3.17 6.48
C PRO A 176 -8.72 4.32 5.48
N THR A 177 -9.24 4.01 4.29
CA THR A 177 -9.60 4.94 3.22
C THR A 177 -11.06 4.73 2.81
N CYS A 178 -11.85 5.81 2.74
CA CYS A 178 -13.17 5.79 2.14
C CYS A 178 -13.06 5.91 0.63
N LEU A 179 -13.50 4.89 -0.11
CA LEU A 179 -13.53 4.85 -1.58
C LEU A 179 -14.95 4.63 -2.10
N ALA A 180 -15.96 5.34 -1.57
CA ALA A 180 -17.33 5.25 -2.08
C ALA A 180 -17.43 5.64 -3.58
N ALA A 181 -16.52 6.48 -4.06
CA ALA A 181 -16.37 6.82 -5.47
C ALA A 181 -15.49 5.83 -6.25
N HIS A 182 -15.66 4.51 -6.04
CA HIS A 182 -14.96 3.46 -6.75
C HIS A 182 -15.64 3.10 -8.08
N GLU A 183 -16.97 3.00 -8.05
CA GLU A 183 -17.82 2.70 -9.20
C GLU A 183 -19.23 3.25 -8.93
N PHE A 184 -20.06 3.34 -9.96
CA PHE A 184 -21.49 3.54 -9.78
C PHE A 184 -22.14 2.23 -9.30
N PRO A 185 -23.10 2.31 -8.35
CA PRO A 185 -23.86 1.13 -7.94
C PRO A 185 -24.41 0.41 -9.16
N PRO A 186 -24.36 -0.95 -9.22
CA PRO A 186 -24.87 -1.70 -10.37
C PRO A 186 -26.31 -1.35 -10.75
N GLU A 187 -27.14 -1.04 -9.75
CA GLU A 187 -28.55 -0.64 -9.88
C GLU A 187 -28.75 0.83 -10.29
N ARG A 188 -27.68 1.66 -10.25
CA ARG A 188 -27.73 3.12 -10.52
C ARG A 188 -26.62 3.57 -11.48
N ARG A 189 -26.26 2.71 -12.42
CA ARG A 189 -25.16 2.98 -13.35
C ARG A 189 -25.44 4.26 -14.17
N GLY A 190 -24.52 5.26 -14.08
CA GLY A 190 -24.66 6.53 -14.75
C GLY A 190 -25.59 7.55 -14.07
N ASP A 191 -26.16 7.21 -12.92
CA ASP A 191 -27.00 8.12 -12.14
C ASP A 191 -26.13 9.12 -11.37
N ALA A 192 -26.13 10.39 -11.81
CA ALA A 192 -25.32 11.45 -11.20
C ALA A 192 -25.66 11.69 -9.72
N SER A 193 -26.89 11.34 -9.26
CA SER A 193 -27.28 11.48 -7.84
C SER A 193 -26.46 10.60 -6.89
N TRP A 194 -25.72 9.61 -7.42
CA TRP A 194 -24.76 8.84 -6.62
C TRP A 194 -23.62 9.72 -6.08
N VAL A 195 -23.15 10.67 -6.87
CA VAL A 195 -22.12 11.63 -6.43
C VAL A 195 -22.65 12.51 -5.28
N ASP A 196 -23.90 12.94 -5.39
CA ASP A 196 -24.55 13.74 -4.34
C ASP A 196 -24.70 12.93 -3.04
N GLU A 197 -25.10 11.64 -3.12
CA GLU A 197 -25.18 10.77 -1.95
C GLU A 197 -23.82 10.53 -1.29
N ILE A 198 -22.74 10.38 -2.07
CA ILE A 198 -21.39 10.29 -1.52
C ILE A 198 -21.06 11.56 -0.72
N ILE A 199 -21.34 12.73 -1.29
CA ILE A 199 -20.98 14.04 -0.73
C ILE A 199 -21.84 14.38 0.49
N ASP A 200 -23.15 14.18 0.39
CA ASP A 200 -24.11 14.71 1.37
C ASP A 200 -24.45 13.70 2.48
N GLU A 201 -24.21 12.39 2.27
CA GLU A 201 -24.58 11.36 3.22
C GLU A 201 -23.38 10.53 3.67
N ILE A 202 -22.59 9.93 2.73
CA ILE A 202 -21.53 8.97 3.09
C ILE A 202 -20.34 9.67 3.75
N LEU A 203 -19.78 10.71 3.15
CA LEU A 203 -18.62 11.41 3.70
C LEU A 203 -18.90 12.04 5.07
N PRO A 204 -20.05 12.71 5.30
CA PRO A 204 -20.43 13.18 6.64
C PRO A 204 -20.52 12.05 7.68
N ALA A 205 -21.12 10.91 7.31
CA ALA A 205 -21.24 9.75 8.22
C ALA A 205 -19.87 9.14 8.55
N VAL A 206 -19.00 8.99 7.56
CA VAL A 206 -17.61 8.52 7.74
C VAL A 206 -16.85 9.43 8.70
N ALA A 207 -16.97 10.73 8.53
CA ALA A 207 -16.31 11.72 9.39
C ALA A 207 -16.89 11.72 10.81
N ALA A 208 -18.21 11.64 10.95
CA ALA A 208 -18.87 11.61 12.27
C ALA A 208 -18.42 10.41 13.12
N GLU A 209 -18.21 9.24 12.50
CA GLU A 209 -17.71 8.04 13.17
C GLU A 209 -16.17 7.93 13.17
N LYS A 210 -15.45 8.86 12.54
CA LYS A 210 -13.99 8.85 12.39
C LYS A 210 -13.49 7.51 11.80
N LEU A 211 -14.12 7.05 10.72
CA LEU A 211 -13.88 5.73 10.14
C LEU A 211 -12.74 5.69 9.12
N ALA A 212 -12.33 6.84 8.58
CA ALA A 212 -11.29 6.91 7.56
C ALA A 212 -10.34 8.10 7.80
N VAL A 213 -9.10 7.96 7.31
CA VAL A 213 -8.09 9.01 7.24
C VAL A 213 -8.12 9.68 5.86
N PHE A 214 -8.35 8.87 4.83
CA PHE A 214 -8.31 9.29 3.44
C PHE A 214 -9.69 9.17 2.77
N CYS A 215 -9.87 9.99 1.72
CA CYS A 215 -10.95 9.88 0.75
C CYS A 215 -10.34 9.68 -0.63
N ASP A 216 -10.84 8.69 -1.38
CA ASP A 216 -10.32 8.32 -2.69
C ASP A 216 -11.44 8.33 -3.73
N ALA A 217 -11.08 8.51 -5.01
CA ALA A 217 -12.00 8.46 -6.14
C ALA A 217 -11.33 7.81 -7.35
N PHE A 218 -12.08 7.02 -8.12
CA PHE A 218 -11.61 6.42 -9.36
C PHE A 218 -11.99 7.29 -10.55
N VAL A 219 -11.08 8.16 -10.96
CA VAL A 219 -11.26 9.04 -12.13
C VAL A 219 -10.81 8.30 -13.39
N GLU A 220 -11.80 7.78 -14.12
CA GLU A 220 -11.54 6.99 -15.31
C GLU A 220 -12.70 7.13 -16.31
N ARG A 221 -12.38 6.93 -17.59
CA ARG A 221 -13.38 6.97 -18.65
C ARG A 221 -14.47 5.91 -18.43
N GLY A 222 -15.72 6.33 -18.35
CA GLY A 222 -16.85 5.45 -18.11
C GLY A 222 -17.12 5.15 -16.63
N VAL A 223 -16.34 5.73 -15.71
CA VAL A 223 -16.54 5.70 -14.27
C VAL A 223 -16.79 7.13 -13.78
N PHE A 224 -15.90 7.74 -13.00
CA PHE A 224 -16.06 9.14 -12.58
C PHE A 224 -15.25 10.08 -13.47
N THR A 225 -15.86 11.19 -13.87
CA THR A 225 -15.16 12.29 -14.55
C THR A 225 -14.23 13.04 -13.58
N ALA A 226 -13.24 13.75 -14.10
CA ALA A 226 -12.36 14.60 -13.30
C ALA A 226 -13.15 15.63 -12.44
N ALA A 227 -14.25 16.16 -12.97
CA ALA A 227 -15.12 17.10 -12.23
C ALA A 227 -15.83 16.42 -11.05
N GLN A 228 -16.34 15.19 -11.25
CA GLN A 228 -17.00 14.42 -10.19
C GLN A 228 -15.98 14.00 -9.12
N GLY A 229 -14.80 13.48 -9.53
CA GLY A 229 -13.72 13.14 -8.61
C GLY A 229 -13.28 14.34 -7.78
N ARG A 230 -13.10 15.51 -8.41
CA ARG A 230 -12.82 16.78 -7.71
C ARG A 230 -13.88 17.10 -6.66
N ALA A 231 -15.15 17.04 -7.01
CA ALA A 231 -16.23 17.37 -6.09
C ALA A 231 -16.25 16.46 -4.85
N VAL A 232 -16.07 15.14 -5.06
CA VAL A 232 -15.98 14.15 -3.96
C VAL A 232 -14.76 14.43 -3.06
N LEU A 233 -13.58 14.64 -3.65
CA LEU A 233 -12.34 14.83 -2.89
C LEU A 233 -12.32 16.16 -2.13
N GLU A 234 -12.86 17.25 -2.71
CA GLU A 234 -13.02 18.52 -2.03
C GLU A 234 -14.05 18.44 -0.88
N ALA A 235 -15.12 17.67 -1.07
CA ALA A 235 -16.07 17.39 0.00
C ALA A 235 -15.42 16.58 1.13
N GLY A 236 -14.67 15.51 0.80
CA GLY A 236 -13.89 14.74 1.77
C GLY A 236 -12.95 15.62 2.60
N ARG A 237 -12.25 16.55 1.94
CA ARG A 237 -11.36 17.51 2.62
C ARG A 237 -12.10 18.42 3.61
N LYS A 238 -13.31 18.87 3.28
CA LYS A 238 -14.14 19.67 4.22
C LYS A 238 -14.49 18.89 5.49
N HIS A 239 -14.51 17.56 5.40
CA HIS A 239 -14.73 16.65 6.52
C HIS A 239 -13.43 16.16 7.17
N GLY A 240 -12.26 16.71 6.80
CA GLY A 240 -10.97 16.38 7.40
C GLY A 240 -10.30 15.13 6.81
N LEU A 241 -10.85 14.56 5.74
CA LEU A 241 -10.25 13.44 5.02
C LEU A 241 -9.20 13.93 4.02
N VAL A 242 -8.13 13.17 3.86
CA VAL A 242 -7.03 13.50 2.95
C VAL A 242 -7.33 12.92 1.57
N PRO A 243 -7.26 13.70 0.47
CA PRO A 243 -7.49 13.20 -0.88
C PRO A 243 -6.45 12.17 -1.32
N ARG A 244 -6.90 11.14 -2.04
CA ARG A 244 -6.14 10.20 -2.87
C ARG A 244 -6.87 10.04 -4.20
N LEU A 245 -6.23 9.48 -5.22
CA LEU A 245 -6.88 9.36 -6.52
C LEU A 245 -6.35 8.15 -7.31
N HIS A 246 -7.23 7.23 -7.72
CA HIS A 246 -6.96 6.33 -8.82
C HIS A 246 -6.94 7.16 -10.10
N ALA A 247 -5.81 7.22 -10.78
CA ALA A 247 -5.53 8.17 -11.84
C ALA A 247 -4.88 7.51 -13.04
N ASP A 248 -5.41 7.78 -14.23
CA ASP A 248 -4.80 7.42 -15.51
C ASP A 248 -4.44 5.92 -15.59
N GLU A 249 -5.34 5.05 -15.08
CA GLU A 249 -5.15 3.59 -15.06
C GLU A 249 -5.40 2.98 -16.43
N LEU A 250 -6.57 3.19 -17.01
CA LEU A 250 -7.01 2.58 -18.27
C LEU A 250 -6.91 3.58 -19.44
N SER A 251 -6.96 4.88 -19.13
CA SER A 251 -6.85 5.97 -20.12
C SER A 251 -6.27 7.23 -19.47
N ASP A 252 -5.70 8.14 -20.28
CA ASP A 252 -5.32 9.47 -19.83
C ASP A 252 -6.60 10.29 -19.60
N THR A 253 -6.93 10.52 -18.35
CA THR A 253 -8.06 11.35 -17.89
C THR A 253 -7.57 12.66 -17.25
N HIS A 254 -6.28 12.94 -17.32
CA HIS A 254 -5.59 14.00 -16.58
C HIS A 254 -5.72 13.86 -15.06
N GLY A 255 -5.93 12.63 -14.59
CA GLY A 255 -6.07 12.31 -13.16
C GLY A 255 -4.82 12.67 -12.35
N ALA A 256 -3.63 12.43 -12.91
CA ALA A 256 -2.37 12.82 -12.27
C ALA A 256 -2.25 14.33 -12.04
N ALA A 257 -2.64 15.16 -13.03
CA ALA A 257 -2.65 16.60 -12.89
C ALA A 257 -3.69 17.08 -11.86
N LEU A 258 -4.87 16.46 -11.86
CA LEU A 258 -5.91 16.72 -10.85
C LEU A 258 -5.43 16.38 -9.43
N ALA A 259 -4.78 15.23 -9.25
CA ALA A 259 -4.24 14.82 -7.95
C ALA A 259 -3.19 15.84 -7.46
N ALA A 260 -2.29 16.28 -8.34
CA ALA A 260 -1.28 17.29 -8.04
C ALA A 260 -1.91 18.64 -7.66
N GLU A 261 -2.93 19.10 -8.40
CA GLU A 261 -3.66 20.34 -8.13
C GLU A 261 -4.39 20.29 -6.77
N LEU A 262 -4.98 19.14 -6.45
CA LEU A 262 -5.63 18.91 -5.17
C LEU A 262 -4.65 18.66 -4.02
N GLU A 263 -3.35 18.67 -4.25
CA GLU A 263 -2.35 18.27 -3.24
C GLU A 263 -2.72 16.94 -2.56
N ALA A 264 -3.19 15.99 -3.37
CA ALA A 264 -3.56 14.66 -2.89
C ALA A 264 -2.33 13.93 -2.30
N ALA A 265 -2.55 13.04 -1.35
CA ALA A 265 -1.48 12.24 -0.79
C ALA A 265 -0.82 11.34 -1.84
N SER A 266 -1.63 10.81 -2.78
CA SER A 266 -1.11 10.06 -3.93
C SER A 266 -2.01 10.18 -5.16
N ALA A 267 -1.39 9.90 -6.32
CA ALA A 267 -2.02 9.52 -7.57
C ALA A 267 -1.60 8.09 -7.85
N ASP A 268 -2.55 7.19 -7.94
CA ASP A 268 -2.33 5.76 -7.94
C ASP A 268 -2.52 5.18 -9.36
N HIS A 269 -1.78 4.10 -9.75
CA HIS A 269 -1.72 3.44 -11.05
C HIS A 269 -0.83 4.12 -12.10
N LEU A 270 -1.27 5.18 -12.75
CA LEU A 270 -0.50 6.01 -13.68
C LEU A 270 0.00 5.30 -14.95
N MET A 271 -0.65 4.22 -15.38
CA MET A 271 -0.23 3.47 -16.58
C MET A 271 -0.38 4.29 -17.86
N HIS A 272 -1.29 5.26 -17.88
CA HIS A 272 -1.59 6.14 -19.00
C HIS A 272 -1.27 7.62 -18.73
N VAL A 273 -0.49 7.91 -17.67
CA VAL A 273 -0.13 9.29 -17.33
C VAL A 273 0.56 9.99 -18.50
N SER A 274 0.13 11.23 -18.79
CA SER A 274 0.74 12.09 -19.80
C SER A 274 2.02 12.77 -19.29
N ASP A 275 2.84 13.29 -20.21
CA ASP A 275 4.02 14.09 -19.87
C ASP A 275 3.67 15.28 -18.97
N ALA A 276 2.53 15.92 -19.21
CA ALA A 276 2.04 17.01 -18.38
C ALA A 276 1.69 16.53 -16.96
N GLY A 277 1.10 15.34 -16.81
CA GLY A 277 0.85 14.68 -15.53
C GLY A 277 2.14 14.37 -14.79
N ILE A 278 3.16 13.86 -15.47
CA ILE A 278 4.49 13.60 -14.88
C ILE A 278 5.11 14.90 -14.34
N VAL A 279 5.06 15.98 -15.12
CA VAL A 279 5.58 17.30 -14.70
C VAL A 279 4.82 17.83 -13.49
N ALA A 280 3.49 17.69 -13.47
CA ALA A 280 2.65 18.12 -12.34
C ALA A 280 2.99 17.35 -11.05
N LEU A 281 3.12 16.03 -11.13
CA LEU A 281 3.52 15.19 -9.98
C LEU A 281 4.92 15.51 -9.49
N ALA A 282 5.88 15.72 -10.40
CA ALA A 282 7.24 16.09 -10.03
C ALA A 282 7.33 17.45 -9.33
N ALA A 283 6.46 18.41 -9.70
CA ALA A 283 6.40 19.74 -9.09
C ALA A 283 5.62 19.76 -7.77
N SER A 284 4.78 18.76 -7.48
CA SER A 284 3.93 18.70 -6.30
C SER A 284 4.53 17.86 -5.17
N GLY A 285 3.81 17.75 -4.05
CA GLY A 285 4.07 16.81 -2.96
C GLY A 285 3.33 15.47 -3.12
N THR A 286 2.53 15.33 -4.18
CA THR A 286 1.73 14.13 -4.44
C THR A 286 2.62 12.95 -4.82
N VAL A 287 2.40 11.81 -4.18
CA VAL A 287 3.15 10.58 -4.45
C VAL A 287 2.60 9.89 -5.70
N ALA A 288 3.47 9.56 -6.64
CA ALA A 288 3.15 8.65 -7.74
C ALA A 288 3.21 7.21 -7.22
N ASN A 289 2.07 6.63 -6.91
CA ASN A 289 2.00 5.27 -6.37
C ASN A 289 1.79 4.26 -7.49
N LEU A 290 2.76 3.40 -7.73
CA LEU A 290 2.78 2.51 -8.88
C LEU A 290 2.41 1.08 -8.46
N LEU A 291 1.57 0.44 -9.27
CA LEU A 291 0.96 -0.85 -8.98
C LEU A 291 1.26 -1.87 -10.09
N PRO A 292 2.53 -2.33 -10.21
CA PRO A 292 2.92 -3.23 -11.30
C PRO A 292 2.23 -4.60 -11.25
N GLY A 293 1.70 -5.00 -10.08
CA GLY A 293 0.92 -6.22 -9.92
C GLY A 293 -0.34 -6.21 -10.79
N THR A 294 -1.01 -5.06 -10.88
CA THR A 294 -2.20 -4.86 -11.73
C THR A 294 -1.90 -5.07 -13.20
N SER A 295 -0.87 -4.41 -13.74
CA SER A 295 -0.45 -4.62 -15.13
C SER A 295 -0.11 -6.08 -15.40
N PHE A 296 0.63 -6.73 -14.50
CA PHE A 296 1.05 -8.12 -14.64
C PHE A 296 -0.14 -9.08 -14.61
N PHE A 297 -1.02 -8.95 -13.63
CA PHE A 297 -2.18 -9.84 -13.45
C PHE A 297 -3.22 -9.68 -14.56
N LEU A 298 -3.35 -8.47 -15.11
CA LEU A 298 -4.20 -8.18 -16.27
C LEU A 298 -3.54 -8.57 -17.61
N MET A 299 -2.30 -9.13 -17.58
CA MET A 299 -1.53 -9.51 -18.78
C MET A 299 -1.30 -8.33 -19.74
N SER A 300 -1.17 -7.12 -19.19
CA SER A 300 -0.89 -5.91 -19.95
C SER A 300 0.61 -5.77 -20.23
N ASP A 301 0.94 -5.36 -21.44
CA ASP A 301 2.33 -4.95 -21.77
C ASP A 301 2.64 -3.53 -21.29
N ARG A 302 1.61 -2.76 -20.91
CA ARG A 302 1.75 -1.40 -20.42
C ARG A 302 1.93 -1.38 -18.91
N TYR A 303 2.99 -0.71 -18.47
CA TYR A 303 3.30 -0.40 -17.08
C TYR A 303 3.41 1.11 -16.90
N ALA A 304 3.21 1.61 -15.68
CA ALA A 304 3.46 3.01 -15.38
C ALA A 304 4.92 3.38 -15.69
N PRO A 305 5.18 4.59 -16.23
CA PRO A 305 6.51 5.00 -16.68
C PRO A 305 7.43 5.42 -15.51
N ALA A 306 7.75 4.45 -14.63
CA ALA A 306 8.52 4.71 -13.40
C ALA A 306 9.82 5.44 -13.67
N ARG A 307 10.56 5.08 -14.75
CA ARG A 307 11.83 5.73 -15.06
C ARG A 307 11.64 7.21 -15.37
N GLN A 308 10.60 7.56 -16.16
CA GLN A 308 10.31 8.96 -16.50
C GLN A 308 9.89 9.77 -15.27
N LEU A 309 9.05 9.18 -14.39
CA LEU A 309 8.64 9.79 -13.11
C LEU A 309 9.85 10.07 -12.22
N LEU A 310 10.74 9.08 -12.05
CA LEU A 310 11.95 9.20 -11.23
C LEU A 310 12.92 10.24 -11.81
N ASP A 311 13.14 10.22 -13.14
CA ASP A 311 14.05 11.16 -13.79
C ASP A 311 13.50 12.60 -13.78
N ALA A 312 12.18 12.77 -13.76
CA ALA A 312 11.51 14.07 -13.54
C ALA A 312 11.57 14.55 -12.08
N GLY A 313 12.01 13.73 -11.14
CA GLY A 313 12.11 14.08 -9.72
C GLY A 313 10.82 13.86 -8.92
N ALA A 314 9.88 13.05 -9.41
CA ALA A 314 8.67 12.70 -8.67
C ALA A 314 8.99 11.85 -7.42
N ILE A 315 8.09 11.90 -6.42
CA ILE A 315 8.05 10.94 -5.32
C ILE A 315 7.37 9.68 -5.85
N VAL A 316 8.04 8.53 -5.80
CA VAL A 316 7.48 7.26 -6.26
C VAL A 316 7.31 6.32 -5.07
N SER A 317 6.13 5.69 -4.94
CA SER A 317 5.88 4.55 -4.06
C SER A 317 5.42 3.32 -4.85
N LEU A 318 5.40 2.16 -4.19
CA LEU A 318 4.95 0.89 -4.73
C LEU A 318 3.90 0.27 -3.82
N SER A 319 2.89 -0.37 -4.40
CA SER A 319 1.83 -1.05 -3.66
C SER A 319 1.31 -2.28 -4.40
N THR A 320 0.64 -3.20 -3.68
CA THR A 320 0.12 -4.44 -4.25
C THR A 320 -1.15 -4.25 -5.06
N ASP A 321 -1.96 -3.26 -4.73
CA ASP A 321 -3.35 -3.17 -5.21
C ASP A 321 -4.15 -4.44 -4.90
N CYS A 322 -3.91 -5.05 -3.73
CA CYS A 322 -4.54 -6.34 -3.40
C CYS A 322 -6.06 -6.26 -3.51
N ASN A 323 -6.61 -6.83 -4.58
CA ASN A 323 -8.02 -6.88 -4.89
C ASN A 323 -8.38 -8.13 -5.71
N PRO A 324 -9.65 -8.57 -5.72
CA PRO A 324 -10.02 -9.83 -6.37
C PRO A 324 -10.06 -9.76 -7.90
N GLY A 325 -10.00 -8.57 -8.50
CA GLY A 325 -10.24 -8.36 -9.94
C GLY A 325 -9.01 -8.20 -10.78
N SER A 326 -8.10 -7.36 -10.35
CA SER A 326 -6.96 -6.88 -11.13
C SER A 326 -5.61 -7.17 -10.50
N SER A 327 -5.54 -7.54 -9.20
CA SER A 327 -4.26 -7.82 -8.53
C SER A 327 -4.45 -8.67 -7.27
N MET A 328 -4.60 -9.99 -7.44
CA MET A 328 -4.78 -10.89 -6.29
C MET A 328 -3.42 -11.33 -5.73
N THR A 329 -2.74 -10.42 -5.06
CA THR A 329 -1.47 -10.66 -4.38
C THR A 329 -1.33 -9.81 -3.13
N GLU A 330 -0.75 -10.38 -2.07
CA GLU A 330 -0.38 -9.72 -0.82
C GLU A 330 1.15 -9.54 -0.70
N SER A 331 1.90 -9.79 -1.78
CA SER A 331 3.36 -9.87 -1.74
C SER A 331 4.04 -8.59 -2.19
N MET A 332 4.46 -7.72 -1.26
CA MET A 332 5.32 -6.57 -1.55
C MET A 332 6.66 -6.96 -2.19
N PRO A 333 7.35 -8.07 -1.80
CA PRO A 333 8.52 -8.56 -2.54
C PRO A 333 8.25 -8.79 -4.02
N MET A 334 7.11 -9.41 -4.39
CA MET A 334 6.73 -9.60 -5.80
C MET A 334 6.53 -8.27 -6.54
N VAL A 335 5.90 -7.30 -5.88
CA VAL A 335 5.70 -5.95 -6.44
C VAL A 335 7.04 -5.27 -6.73
N MET A 336 8.01 -5.33 -5.80
CA MET A 336 9.36 -4.78 -5.99
C MET A 336 10.11 -5.50 -7.13
N GLN A 337 9.97 -6.82 -7.25
CA GLN A 337 10.54 -7.60 -8.35
C GLN A 337 9.97 -7.16 -9.71
N LEU A 338 8.65 -6.99 -9.80
CA LEU A 338 8.00 -6.48 -11.02
C LEU A 338 8.44 -5.05 -11.36
N ALA A 339 8.54 -4.17 -10.36
CA ALA A 339 9.02 -2.80 -10.55
C ALA A 339 10.45 -2.77 -11.11
N ALA A 340 11.34 -3.61 -10.60
CA ALA A 340 12.70 -3.70 -11.11
C ALA A 340 12.75 -4.30 -12.52
N LEU A 341 12.10 -5.44 -12.75
CA LEU A 341 12.22 -6.20 -13.98
C LEU A 341 11.41 -5.59 -15.15
N ARG A 342 10.25 -4.98 -14.88
CA ARG A 342 9.34 -4.46 -15.90
C ARG A 342 9.37 -2.93 -16.01
N MET A 343 9.66 -2.21 -14.91
CA MET A 343 9.63 -0.74 -14.89
C MET A 343 11.02 -0.11 -14.75
N LYS A 344 12.10 -0.93 -14.75
CA LYS A 344 13.51 -0.51 -14.71
C LYS A 344 13.88 0.31 -13.47
N MET A 345 13.25 0.03 -12.33
CA MET A 345 13.68 0.57 -11.04
C MET A 345 14.92 -0.19 -10.54
N THR A 346 15.82 0.49 -9.84
CA THR A 346 16.89 -0.21 -9.12
C THR A 346 16.34 -0.86 -7.84
N VAL A 347 17.10 -1.75 -7.21
CA VAL A 347 16.68 -2.39 -5.96
C VAL A 347 16.48 -1.37 -4.85
N GLU A 348 17.38 -0.36 -4.79
CA GLU A 348 17.33 0.74 -3.83
C GLU A 348 16.08 1.61 -4.03
N GLU A 349 15.78 1.96 -5.30
CA GLU A 349 14.57 2.71 -5.65
C GLU A 349 13.31 1.93 -5.26
N ALA A 350 13.25 0.63 -5.55
CA ALA A 350 12.13 -0.22 -5.20
C ALA A 350 11.97 -0.38 -3.67
N LEU A 351 13.07 -0.54 -2.94
CA LEU A 351 13.04 -0.63 -1.48
C LEU A 351 12.59 0.70 -0.85
N THR A 352 13.13 1.84 -1.29
CA THR A 352 12.70 3.16 -0.82
C THR A 352 11.21 3.40 -1.11
N ALA A 353 10.74 2.99 -2.28
CA ALA A 353 9.34 3.11 -2.71
C ALA A 353 8.39 2.26 -1.86
N ALA A 354 8.81 1.04 -1.49
CA ALA A 354 8.01 0.09 -0.71
C ALA A 354 8.13 0.27 0.81
N THR A 355 8.89 1.27 1.28
CA THR A 355 9.12 1.54 2.69
C THR A 355 8.87 3.02 3.02
N LEU A 356 9.88 3.89 2.96
CA LEU A 356 9.78 5.29 3.39
C LEU A 356 8.79 6.10 2.54
N ASN A 357 8.77 5.94 1.22
CA ASN A 357 7.83 6.66 0.37
C ASN A 357 6.40 6.12 0.48
N GLY A 358 6.23 4.80 0.66
CA GLY A 358 4.94 4.21 1.02
C GLY A 358 4.42 4.77 2.35
N ALA A 359 5.28 4.86 3.37
CA ALA A 359 4.94 5.49 4.65
C ALA A 359 4.58 6.98 4.49
N HIS A 360 5.30 7.71 3.63
CA HIS A 360 4.99 9.11 3.34
C HIS A 360 3.62 9.27 2.68
N SER A 361 3.28 8.39 1.73
CA SER A 361 1.95 8.36 1.08
C SER A 361 0.81 8.17 2.10
N LEU A 362 1.09 7.48 3.22
CA LEU A 362 0.17 7.30 4.34
C LEU A 362 0.33 8.33 5.47
N ARG A 363 1.18 9.36 5.28
CA ARG A 363 1.52 10.39 6.28
C ARG A 363 2.17 9.81 7.55
N LEU A 364 2.89 8.70 7.42
CA LEU A 364 3.55 7.98 8.52
C LEU A 364 5.08 7.96 8.42
N ALA A 365 5.70 8.73 7.51
CA ALA A 365 7.15 8.70 7.29
C ALA A 365 7.98 9.13 8.52
N SER A 366 7.42 9.93 9.43
CA SER A 366 8.04 10.24 10.71
C SER A 366 7.99 9.08 11.71
N GLU A 367 7.07 8.13 11.52
CA GLU A 367 6.80 7.02 12.43
C GLU A 367 7.43 5.70 11.98
N THR A 368 7.48 5.44 10.68
CA THR A 368 7.93 4.17 10.11
C THR A 368 8.55 4.33 8.72
N GLY A 369 8.95 3.24 8.08
CA GLY A 369 9.49 3.20 6.71
C GLY A 369 11.00 3.36 6.62
N SER A 370 11.69 3.56 7.74
CA SER A 370 13.16 3.48 7.82
C SER A 370 13.61 2.99 9.20
N LEU A 371 14.80 2.39 9.28
CA LEU A 371 15.41 1.95 10.53
C LEU A 371 16.25 3.10 11.10
N GLU A 372 15.63 3.94 11.93
CA GLU A 372 16.25 5.09 12.54
C GLU A 372 15.77 5.24 14.00
N ALA A 373 16.65 5.70 14.88
CA ALA A 373 16.29 5.96 16.28
C ALA A 373 15.09 6.92 16.38
N GLY A 374 14.15 6.61 17.28
CA GLY A 374 12.89 7.33 17.50
C GLY A 374 11.72 6.80 16.68
N LYS A 375 11.94 6.08 15.59
CA LYS A 375 10.86 5.47 14.80
C LYS A 375 10.33 4.20 15.44
N ARG A 376 9.10 3.83 15.06
CA ARG A 376 8.48 2.58 15.45
C ARG A 376 9.32 1.40 14.98
N ALA A 377 9.47 0.41 15.83
CA ALA A 377 10.25 -0.78 15.53
C ALA A 377 9.47 -1.73 14.59
N ASP A 378 9.40 -1.33 13.33
CA ASP A 378 8.85 -2.10 12.22
C ASP A 378 10.01 -2.56 11.34
N LEU A 379 10.35 -3.84 11.36
CA LEU A 379 11.47 -4.38 10.60
C LEU A 379 11.20 -5.78 10.06
N VAL A 380 11.94 -6.12 9.01
CA VAL A 380 11.94 -7.42 8.36
C VAL A 380 13.36 -7.99 8.40
N LEU A 381 13.49 -9.25 8.77
CA LEU A 381 14.72 -10.02 8.62
C LEU A 381 14.59 -10.96 7.43
N LEU A 382 15.49 -10.82 6.46
CA LEU A 382 15.56 -11.69 5.30
C LEU A 382 16.57 -12.83 5.54
N ASP A 383 16.20 -14.04 5.17
CA ASP A 383 17.15 -15.16 5.02
C ASP A 383 17.93 -14.98 3.70
N ALA A 384 18.80 -13.98 3.70
CA ALA A 384 19.58 -13.59 2.53
C ALA A 384 20.85 -12.83 2.93
N PRO A 385 21.95 -12.98 2.15
CA PRO A 385 23.22 -12.34 2.49
C PRO A 385 23.25 -10.83 2.23
N SER A 386 22.30 -10.28 1.49
CA SER A 386 22.16 -8.84 1.24
C SER A 386 20.76 -8.47 0.78
N TYR A 387 20.41 -7.18 0.90
CA TYR A 387 19.12 -6.64 0.42
C TYR A 387 18.91 -6.84 -1.10
N LEU A 388 19.97 -6.99 -1.88
CA LEU A 388 19.88 -7.22 -3.33
C LEU A 388 19.14 -8.50 -3.68
N HIS A 389 19.18 -9.51 -2.79
CA HIS A 389 18.49 -10.78 -3.00
C HIS A 389 16.97 -10.63 -3.04
N LEU A 390 16.42 -9.57 -2.46
CA LEU A 390 14.99 -9.28 -2.50
C LEU A 390 14.42 -9.26 -3.93
N VAL A 391 15.23 -8.79 -4.89
CA VAL A 391 14.88 -8.76 -6.31
C VAL A 391 15.59 -9.86 -7.10
N TYR A 392 16.89 -10.12 -6.81
CA TYR A 392 17.70 -11.08 -7.55
C TYR A 392 17.14 -12.52 -7.42
N HIS A 393 16.74 -12.93 -6.24
CA HIS A 393 16.16 -14.27 -5.99
C HIS A 393 14.64 -14.20 -6.14
N PHE A 394 14.20 -13.91 -7.38
CA PHE A 394 12.79 -13.61 -7.67
C PHE A 394 11.89 -14.85 -7.51
N GLY A 395 10.64 -14.59 -7.12
CA GLY A 395 9.60 -15.61 -6.94
C GLY A 395 9.72 -16.42 -5.65
N VAL A 396 10.72 -16.13 -4.81
CA VAL A 396 10.91 -16.78 -3.50
C VAL A 396 10.64 -15.78 -2.39
N ASN A 397 9.89 -16.21 -1.37
CA ASN A 397 9.73 -15.43 -0.16
C ASN A 397 10.95 -15.61 0.75
N LEU A 398 11.78 -14.58 0.84
CA LEU A 398 12.99 -14.56 1.68
C LEU A 398 12.71 -13.94 3.07
N VAL A 399 11.51 -13.47 3.33
CA VAL A 399 11.13 -12.92 4.64
C VAL A 399 11.11 -14.06 5.65
N ARG A 400 11.97 -13.98 6.67
CA ARG A 400 12.06 -14.95 7.74
C ARG A 400 11.30 -14.51 8.98
N ASP A 401 11.62 -13.32 9.48
CA ASP A 401 11.01 -12.76 10.67
C ASP A 401 10.49 -11.36 10.39
N VAL A 402 9.42 -10.98 11.07
CA VAL A 402 8.83 -9.64 10.97
C VAL A 402 8.51 -9.13 12.37
N MET A 403 9.01 -7.94 12.67
CA MET A 403 8.67 -7.20 13.88
C MET A 403 7.77 -6.02 13.53
N ARG A 404 6.73 -5.83 14.30
CA ARG A 404 5.82 -4.70 14.20
C ARG A 404 5.65 -4.06 15.57
N ALA A 405 5.98 -2.77 15.68
CA ALA A 405 5.90 -2.01 16.93
C ALA A 405 6.63 -2.72 18.10
N GLY A 406 7.81 -3.28 17.84
CA GLY A 406 8.63 -3.94 18.84
C GLY A 406 8.26 -5.40 19.15
N GLU A 407 7.19 -5.91 18.56
CA GLU A 407 6.73 -7.29 18.77
C GLU A 407 6.97 -8.14 17.53
N TRP A 408 7.49 -9.36 17.71
CA TRP A 408 7.60 -10.33 16.62
C TRP A 408 6.21 -10.83 16.24
N VAL A 409 5.77 -10.55 15.01
CA VAL A 409 4.49 -11.02 14.45
C VAL A 409 4.67 -12.19 13.49
N VAL A 410 5.88 -12.38 12.95
CA VAL A 410 6.31 -13.54 12.18
C VAL A 410 7.66 -13.99 12.68
N GLY A 411 7.82 -15.28 12.94
CA GLY A 411 9.10 -15.92 13.31
C GLY A 411 9.27 -17.20 12.51
N ASP A 412 10.45 -17.41 11.91
CA ASP A 412 10.76 -18.55 11.03
C ASP A 412 9.66 -18.80 9.98
N GLN A 413 9.25 -17.72 9.29
CA GLN A 413 8.18 -17.69 8.26
C GLN A 413 6.77 -18.05 8.76
N ARG A 414 6.56 -18.15 10.06
CA ARG A 414 5.26 -18.47 10.68
C ARG A 414 4.76 -17.31 11.52
N LEU A 415 3.44 -17.15 11.57
CA LEU A 415 2.85 -16.19 12.50
C LEU A 415 3.15 -16.62 13.94
N VAL A 416 3.61 -15.67 14.74
CA VAL A 416 3.73 -15.82 16.18
C VAL A 416 2.35 -15.58 16.78
N ALA A 417 1.87 -16.51 17.60
CA ALA A 417 0.53 -16.47 18.18
C ALA A 417 0.38 -15.41 19.27
#